data_23a872ac19e033168465740e51b9391b
#
_entry.id   23a872ac19e033168465740e51b9391b
#
_cell.length_a   1.000
_cell.length_b   1.000
_cell.length_c   1.000
_cell.angle_alpha   90.00
_cell.angle_beta   90.00
_cell.angle_gamma   90.00
#
_symmetry.space_group_name_H-M   'P 1'
#
loop_
_entity.id
_entity.type
_entity.pdbx_description
1 polymer ?
#
loop_
_entity_poly.entity_id
_entity_poly.type
_entity_poly.pdbx_seq_one_letter_code
_entity_poly.pdbx_strand_id
1 'polypeptide(L)'
;HNPKQTLLQIESEIYPQFPGLLTPQKSLVAAILDSYAHSDEGLWSLREEDSPSARHADLDEMRALITDIGMRLGYETKQLNDKLLTWGDPSEPIYIFRLIASALIREILKDKTFARDAHERSIILLPGGRAGLLAYKQKRDPALRTASRDWRFIKFRLLRTLGEIPLINAQTWEEQIGSDPIEGPPSGQLMMF
;
A
#
# COMPACT_ATOMS: atom_id res chain seq x y z
N HIS A 1 -16.66 15.94 9.41
CA HIS A 1 -16.70 15.64 10.84
C HIS A 1 -16.61 14.13 11.01
N ASN A 2 -15.48 13.65 11.49
CA ASN A 2 -15.30 12.21 11.82
C ASN A 2 -15.67 12.03 13.30
N PRO A 3 -16.86 11.51 13.62
CA PRO A 3 -17.23 11.26 14.99
C PRO A 3 -16.27 10.21 15.59
N LYS A 4 -15.76 10.47 16.79
CA LYS A 4 -15.06 9.46 17.55
C LYS A 4 -16.06 8.39 18.00
N GLN A 5 -15.77 7.13 17.72
CA GLN A 5 -16.66 5.99 18.03
C GLN A 5 -15.91 4.92 18.81
N THR A 6 -16.60 4.25 19.72
CA THR A 6 -16.07 3.04 20.36
C THR A 6 -16.09 1.86 19.38
N LEU A 7 -15.24 0.85 19.62
CA LEU A 7 -15.27 -0.37 18.82
C LEU A 7 -16.67 -1.01 18.77
N LEU A 8 -17.40 -1.01 19.89
CA LEU A 8 -18.74 -1.57 19.97
C LEU A 8 -19.74 -0.83 19.07
N GLN A 9 -19.66 0.51 19.03
CA GLN A 9 -20.50 1.32 18.14
C GLN A 9 -20.20 1.01 16.67
N ILE A 10 -18.91 0.94 16.30
CA ILE A 10 -18.47 0.59 14.95
C ILE A 10 -18.97 -0.80 14.56
N GLU A 11 -18.83 -1.80 15.44
CA GLU A 11 -19.32 -3.16 15.20
C GLU A 11 -20.86 -3.17 15.03
N SER A 12 -21.58 -2.43 15.86
CA SER A 12 -23.05 -2.35 15.77
C SER A 12 -23.57 -1.70 14.49
N GLU A 13 -22.77 -0.83 13.86
CA GLU A 13 -23.10 -0.22 12.58
C GLU A 13 -22.71 -1.11 11.38
N ILE A 14 -21.59 -1.83 11.48
CA ILE A 14 -21.06 -2.63 10.38
C ILE A 14 -21.80 -3.98 10.25
N TYR A 15 -21.99 -4.70 11.35
CA TYR A 15 -22.52 -6.07 11.29
C TYR A 15 -23.88 -6.22 10.62
N PRO A 16 -24.85 -5.31 10.82
CA PRO A 16 -26.13 -5.38 10.11
C PRO A 16 -26.02 -5.23 8.59
N GLN A 17 -24.95 -4.57 8.11
CA GLN A 17 -24.72 -4.38 6.66
C GLN A 17 -24.18 -5.63 5.98
N PHE A 18 -23.63 -6.57 6.75
CA PHE A 18 -23.00 -7.81 6.25
C PHE A 18 -23.56 -9.04 7.02
N PRO A 19 -24.82 -9.41 6.79
CA PRO A 19 -25.45 -10.50 7.55
C PRO A 19 -24.94 -11.90 7.19
N GLY A 20 -25.04 -12.83 8.11
CA GLY A 20 -24.74 -14.22 7.92
C GLY A 20 -23.24 -14.48 7.68
N LEU A 21 -22.92 -15.24 6.65
CA LEU A 21 -21.52 -15.61 6.32
C LEU A 21 -20.65 -14.44 5.87
N LEU A 22 -21.26 -13.29 5.56
CA LEU A 22 -20.55 -12.09 5.16
C LEU A 22 -20.16 -11.20 6.35
N THR A 23 -20.64 -11.51 7.56
CA THR A 23 -20.30 -10.74 8.76
C THR A 23 -18.77 -10.78 8.99
N PRO A 24 -18.09 -9.60 9.02
CA PRO A 24 -16.66 -9.57 9.19
C PRO A 24 -16.27 -10.08 10.59
N GLN A 25 -15.17 -10.83 10.64
CA GLN A 25 -14.62 -11.24 11.93
C GLN A 25 -14.06 -10.01 12.67
N LYS A 26 -14.15 -10.02 14.01
CA LYS A 26 -13.61 -8.95 14.88
C LYS A 26 -12.14 -8.62 14.56
N SER A 27 -11.33 -9.65 14.29
CA SER A 27 -9.92 -9.48 13.90
C SER A 27 -9.72 -8.75 12.55
N LEU A 28 -10.69 -8.86 11.63
CA LEU A 28 -10.67 -8.07 10.39
C LEU A 28 -11.04 -6.61 10.67
N VAL A 29 -12.07 -6.39 11.49
CA VAL A 29 -12.47 -5.02 11.89
C VAL A 29 -11.30 -4.33 12.60
N ALA A 30 -10.66 -5.01 13.57
CA ALA A 30 -9.47 -4.48 14.25
C ALA A 30 -8.33 -4.16 13.26
N ALA A 31 -8.00 -5.07 12.34
CA ALA A 31 -6.94 -4.83 11.35
C ALA A 31 -7.26 -3.65 10.40
N ILE A 32 -8.55 -3.43 10.09
CA ILE A 32 -8.98 -2.26 9.31
C ILE A 32 -8.82 -1.00 10.14
N LEU A 33 -9.27 -0.99 11.38
CA LEU A 33 -9.13 0.17 12.26
C LEU A 33 -7.65 0.53 12.50
N ASP A 34 -6.81 -0.43 12.80
CA ASP A 34 -5.36 -0.23 12.93
C ASP A 34 -4.73 0.35 11.65
N SER A 35 -5.29 0.02 10.50
CA SER A 35 -4.79 0.50 9.20
C SER A 35 -5.25 1.91 8.84
N TYR A 36 -6.46 2.32 9.22
CA TYR A 36 -7.11 3.56 8.74
C TYR A 36 -7.38 4.58 9.83
N ALA A 37 -7.38 4.16 11.10
CA ALA A 37 -7.81 4.98 12.21
C ALA A 37 -6.74 5.01 13.31
N HIS A 38 -6.90 5.89 14.25
CA HIS A 38 -6.19 5.89 15.52
C HIS A 38 -7.18 5.77 16.67
N SER A 39 -6.75 5.18 17.76
CA SER A 39 -7.52 5.09 19.00
C SER A 39 -6.96 6.06 20.03
N ASP A 40 -7.85 6.81 20.65
CA ASP A 40 -7.57 7.71 21.76
C ASP A 40 -8.58 7.37 22.89
N GLU A 41 -8.09 6.86 24.02
CA GLU A 41 -8.92 6.40 25.15
C GLU A 41 -10.04 5.40 24.73
N GLY A 42 -9.78 4.54 23.75
CA GLY A 42 -10.74 3.57 23.23
C GLY A 42 -11.76 4.11 22.22
N LEU A 43 -11.63 5.38 21.86
CA LEU A 43 -12.41 6.04 20.82
C LEU A 43 -11.62 6.07 19.52
N TRP A 44 -12.18 5.51 18.47
CA TRP A 44 -11.58 5.45 17.14
C TRP A 44 -12.00 6.63 16.28
N SER A 45 -11.07 7.19 15.55
CA SER A 45 -11.31 8.18 14.51
C SER A 45 -10.40 7.98 13.32
N LEU A 46 -10.86 8.30 12.10
CA LEU A 46 -10.06 8.24 10.89
C LEU A 46 -8.83 9.15 11.05
N ARG A 47 -7.67 8.68 10.64
CA ARG A 47 -6.46 9.50 10.61
C ARG A 47 -6.61 10.63 9.58
N GLU A 48 -6.07 11.80 9.86
CA GLU A 48 -6.13 12.95 8.94
C GLU A 48 -5.49 12.63 7.59
N GLU A 49 -4.36 11.92 7.61
CA GLU A 49 -3.67 11.45 6.39
C GLU A 49 -4.49 10.44 5.60
N ASP A 50 -5.54 9.86 6.17
CA ASP A 50 -6.46 8.92 5.51
C ASP A 50 -7.72 9.57 4.96
N SER A 51 -7.85 10.89 5.10
CA SER A 51 -8.92 11.64 4.44
C SER A 51 -8.80 11.53 2.91
N PRO A 52 -9.92 11.58 2.16
CA PRO A 52 -9.88 11.48 0.70
C PRO A 52 -8.96 12.50 0.04
N SER A 53 -8.96 13.75 0.53
CA SER A 53 -8.10 14.83 0.02
C SER A 53 -6.61 14.57 0.28
N ALA A 54 -6.25 14.14 1.51
CA ALA A 54 -4.87 13.81 1.85
C ALA A 54 -4.37 12.63 1.01
N ARG A 55 -5.19 11.60 0.80
CA ARG A 55 -4.82 10.45 -0.03
C ARG A 55 -4.67 10.80 -1.51
N HIS A 56 -5.46 11.74 -2.01
CA HIS A 56 -5.28 12.25 -3.37
C HIS A 56 -3.94 12.97 -3.52
N ALA A 57 -3.63 13.87 -2.59
CA ALA A 57 -2.35 14.57 -2.56
C ALA A 57 -1.15 13.61 -2.44
N ASP A 58 -1.24 12.57 -1.59
CA ASP A 58 -0.22 11.53 -1.49
C ASP A 58 0.03 10.82 -2.84
N LEU A 59 -1.05 10.47 -3.56
CA LEU A 59 -0.90 9.81 -4.85
C LEU A 59 -0.25 10.72 -5.91
N ASP A 60 -0.57 12.02 -5.89
CA ASP A 60 0.06 13.02 -6.75
C ASP A 60 1.55 13.15 -6.44
N GLU A 61 1.90 13.23 -5.16
CA GLU A 61 3.28 13.27 -4.69
C GLU A 61 4.05 12.01 -5.12
N MET A 62 3.47 10.82 -4.94
CA MET A 62 4.13 9.57 -5.33
C MET A 62 4.38 9.51 -6.85
N ARG A 63 3.45 10.01 -7.68
CA ARG A 63 3.66 10.12 -9.13
C ARG A 63 4.83 11.03 -9.47
N ALA A 64 4.91 12.18 -8.81
CA ALA A 64 6.00 13.14 -9.01
C ALA A 64 7.35 12.52 -8.60
N LEU A 65 7.42 11.83 -7.45
CA LEU A 65 8.64 11.18 -6.97
C LEU A 65 9.09 10.04 -7.91
N ILE A 66 8.17 9.20 -8.40
CA ILE A 66 8.52 8.15 -9.37
C ILE A 66 9.12 8.79 -10.63
N THR A 67 8.53 9.86 -11.12
CA THR A 67 9.01 10.56 -12.31
C THR A 67 10.39 11.16 -12.08
N ASP A 68 10.60 11.85 -10.96
CA ASP A 68 11.88 12.46 -10.61
C ASP A 68 13.00 11.42 -10.41
N ILE A 69 12.74 10.36 -9.65
CA ILE A 69 13.69 9.27 -9.45
C ILE A 69 14.02 8.59 -10.78
N GLY A 70 13.00 8.32 -11.61
CA GLY A 70 13.19 7.74 -12.94
C GLY A 70 14.12 8.59 -13.82
N MET A 71 13.89 9.87 -13.85
CA MET A 71 14.73 10.81 -14.60
C MET A 71 16.19 10.79 -14.10
N ARG A 72 16.40 10.79 -12.78
CA ARG A 72 17.75 10.71 -12.19
C ARG A 72 18.46 9.40 -12.48
N LEU A 73 17.69 8.30 -12.64
CA LEU A 73 18.20 6.99 -13.03
C LEU A 73 18.37 6.82 -14.56
N GLY A 74 18.01 7.85 -15.35
CA GLY A 74 18.08 7.81 -16.80
C GLY A 74 16.91 7.11 -17.48
N TYR A 75 15.79 6.89 -16.76
CA TYR A 75 14.59 6.26 -17.31
C TYR A 75 13.54 7.29 -17.72
N GLU A 76 12.93 7.08 -18.88
CA GLU A 76 11.73 7.81 -19.28
C GLU A 76 10.52 7.26 -18.53
N THR A 77 9.74 8.15 -17.91
CA THR A 77 8.50 7.78 -17.22
C THR A 77 7.30 8.01 -18.15
N LYS A 78 6.47 6.99 -18.31
CA LYS A 78 5.19 7.07 -19.02
C LYS A 78 4.04 6.84 -18.03
N GLN A 79 3.13 7.78 -17.95
CA GLN A 79 1.90 7.64 -17.19
C GLN A 79 0.81 7.04 -18.10
N LEU A 80 0.35 5.83 -17.78
CA LEU A 80 -0.70 5.14 -18.53
C LEU A 80 -2.09 5.51 -18.03
N ASN A 81 -2.21 5.74 -16.72
CA ASN A 81 -3.41 6.30 -16.07
C ASN A 81 -3.03 6.85 -14.68
N ASP A 82 -4.02 7.33 -13.91
CA ASP A 82 -3.80 7.95 -12.59
C ASP A 82 -3.12 7.03 -11.55
N LYS A 83 -3.15 5.72 -11.78
CA LYS A 83 -2.62 4.71 -10.84
C LYS A 83 -1.54 3.82 -11.44
N LEU A 84 -1.15 4.07 -12.68
CA LEU A 84 -0.26 3.18 -13.41
C LEU A 84 0.78 3.98 -14.21
N LEU A 85 2.04 3.79 -13.85
CA LEU A 85 3.20 4.38 -14.52
C LEU A 85 4.17 3.28 -14.91
N THR A 86 5.02 3.55 -15.90
CA THR A 86 6.14 2.69 -16.27
C THR A 86 7.42 3.51 -16.39
N TRP A 87 8.55 2.87 -16.12
CA TRP A 87 9.85 3.33 -16.58
C TRP A 87 10.24 2.51 -17.81
N GLY A 88 10.73 3.21 -18.83
CA GLY A 88 11.00 2.63 -20.14
C GLY A 88 9.78 2.58 -21.04
N ASP A 89 9.89 1.86 -22.15
CA ASP A 89 8.82 1.71 -23.13
C ASP A 89 7.64 0.92 -22.54
N PRO A 90 6.39 1.38 -22.68
CA PRO A 90 5.23 0.65 -22.16
C PRO A 90 5.03 -0.76 -22.75
N SER A 91 5.58 -1.05 -23.95
CA SER A 91 5.53 -2.39 -24.56
C SER A 91 6.57 -3.33 -23.92
N GLU A 92 7.68 -2.79 -23.38
CA GLU A 92 8.72 -3.53 -22.71
C GLU A 92 9.24 -2.74 -21.50
N PRO A 93 8.43 -2.56 -20.44
CA PRO A 93 8.78 -1.70 -19.33
C PRO A 93 9.91 -2.31 -18.49
N ILE A 94 10.83 -1.46 -18.03
CA ILE A 94 11.87 -1.82 -17.06
C ILE A 94 11.23 -2.01 -15.68
N TYR A 95 10.31 -1.08 -15.33
CA TYR A 95 9.48 -1.17 -14.12
C TYR A 95 8.05 -0.74 -14.39
N ILE A 96 7.12 -1.36 -13.67
CA ILE A 96 5.70 -1.04 -13.66
C ILE A 96 5.32 -0.62 -12.25
N PHE A 97 4.81 0.59 -12.10
CA PHE A 97 4.39 1.14 -10.80
C PHE A 97 2.87 1.20 -10.73
N ARG A 98 2.31 0.58 -9.69
CA ARG A 98 0.88 0.64 -9.39
C ARG A 98 0.66 1.34 -8.05
N LEU A 99 -0.01 2.48 -8.10
CA LEU A 99 -0.28 3.32 -6.93
C LEU A 99 -1.65 2.99 -6.35
N ILE A 100 -1.69 2.67 -5.07
CA ILE A 100 -2.93 2.41 -4.36
C ILE A 100 -2.96 3.15 -3.02
N ALA A 101 -4.10 3.72 -2.66
CA ALA A 101 -4.33 4.32 -1.35
C ALA A 101 -4.95 3.33 -0.34
N SER A 102 -5.35 2.14 -0.80
CA SER A 102 -6.07 1.13 -0.03
C SER A 102 -5.30 -0.20 0.02
N ALA A 103 -5.78 -1.15 0.82
CA ALA A 103 -5.27 -2.53 0.82
C ALA A 103 -6.05 -3.47 -0.13
N LEU A 104 -6.67 -2.93 -1.21
CA LEU A 104 -7.45 -3.69 -2.19
C LEU A 104 -6.58 -4.10 -3.38
N ILE A 105 -5.63 -5.01 -3.16
CA ILE A 105 -4.70 -5.46 -4.22
C ILE A 105 -5.28 -6.52 -5.15
N ARG A 106 -6.38 -7.19 -4.79
CA ARG A 106 -6.92 -8.31 -5.58
C ARG A 106 -7.27 -7.92 -7.01
N GLU A 107 -7.77 -6.71 -7.25
CA GLU A 107 -8.08 -6.22 -8.58
C GLU A 107 -6.81 -6.00 -9.41
N ILE A 108 -5.75 -5.48 -8.77
CA ILE A 108 -4.45 -5.30 -9.40
C ILE A 108 -3.86 -6.64 -9.84
N LEU A 109 -3.93 -7.65 -8.98
CA LEU A 109 -3.41 -8.99 -9.28
C LEU A 109 -4.20 -9.71 -10.39
N LYS A 110 -5.41 -9.27 -10.71
CA LYS A 110 -6.22 -9.78 -11.81
C LYS A 110 -6.02 -8.99 -13.12
N ASP A 111 -5.39 -7.83 -13.04
CA ASP A 111 -5.14 -7.00 -14.20
C ASP A 111 -4.14 -7.70 -15.15
N LYS A 112 -4.53 -7.81 -16.40
CA LYS A 112 -3.76 -8.46 -17.47
C LYS A 112 -3.16 -7.45 -18.45
N THR A 113 -3.03 -6.19 -18.04
CA THR A 113 -2.47 -5.13 -18.90
C THR A 113 -1.05 -5.46 -19.36
N PHE A 114 -0.29 -6.15 -18.49
CA PHE A 114 1.05 -6.61 -18.82
C PHE A 114 1.13 -8.14 -18.79
N ALA A 115 2.09 -8.69 -19.52
CA ALA A 115 2.38 -10.11 -19.53
C ALA A 115 2.75 -10.62 -18.12
N ARG A 116 2.54 -11.91 -17.86
CA ARG A 116 2.72 -12.51 -16.53
C ARG A 116 4.16 -12.42 -16.02
N ASP A 117 5.13 -12.49 -16.90
CA ASP A 117 6.57 -12.34 -16.62
C ASP A 117 6.96 -10.91 -16.22
N ALA A 118 6.11 -9.91 -16.51
CA ALA A 118 6.32 -8.55 -16.06
C ALA A 118 6.06 -8.35 -14.54
N HIS A 119 5.55 -9.35 -13.82
CA HIS A 119 5.26 -9.24 -12.39
C HIS A 119 6.51 -9.01 -11.55
N GLU A 120 7.65 -9.59 -11.89
CA GLU A 120 8.94 -9.37 -11.21
C GLU A 120 9.42 -7.93 -11.28
N ARG A 121 8.99 -7.20 -12.33
CA ARG A 121 9.27 -5.77 -12.55
C ARG A 121 8.17 -4.88 -12.01
N SER A 122 7.10 -5.47 -11.44
CA SER A 122 5.93 -4.74 -10.97
C SER A 122 6.06 -4.39 -9.49
N ILE A 123 5.84 -3.12 -9.21
CA ILE A 123 5.94 -2.54 -7.87
C ILE A 123 4.59 -1.95 -7.50
N ILE A 124 4.05 -2.37 -6.36
CA ILE A 124 2.85 -1.78 -5.76
C ILE A 124 3.28 -0.78 -4.70
N LEU A 125 2.89 0.48 -4.90
CA LEU A 125 3.09 1.54 -3.91
C LEU A 125 1.83 1.74 -3.08
N LEU A 126 2.00 1.76 -1.75
CA LEU A 126 0.89 1.90 -0.81
C LEU A 126 1.30 2.70 0.45
N PRO A 127 0.34 3.35 1.14
CA PRO A 127 0.60 3.96 2.42
C PRO A 127 1.11 2.94 3.44
N GLY A 128 2.05 3.34 4.29
CA GLY A 128 2.63 2.46 5.31
C GLY A 128 1.60 1.82 6.24
N GLY A 129 0.54 2.55 6.60
CA GLY A 129 -0.57 2.03 7.41
C GLY A 129 -1.35 0.88 6.77
N ARG A 130 -1.23 0.67 5.44
CA ARG A 130 -1.90 -0.45 4.72
C ARG A 130 -1.12 -1.75 4.76
N ALA A 131 0.17 -1.70 5.05
CA ALA A 131 1.04 -2.87 5.05
C ALA A 131 0.56 -3.96 6.03
N GLY A 132 0.22 -3.59 7.26
CA GLY A 132 -0.30 -4.52 8.27
C GLY A 132 -1.62 -5.19 7.85
N LEU A 133 -2.56 -4.43 7.28
CA LEU A 133 -3.82 -4.98 6.78
C LEU A 133 -3.60 -5.90 5.57
N LEU A 134 -2.64 -5.57 4.71
CA LEU A 134 -2.29 -6.42 3.57
C LEU A 134 -1.65 -7.72 4.03
N ALA A 135 -0.69 -7.68 4.96
CA ALA A 135 -0.08 -8.85 5.57
C ALA A 135 -1.13 -9.74 6.26
N TYR A 136 -2.07 -9.13 6.99
CA TYR A 136 -3.21 -9.85 7.59
C TYR A 136 -4.03 -10.59 6.53
N LYS A 137 -4.34 -9.94 5.40
CA LYS A 137 -5.11 -10.56 4.30
C LYS A 137 -4.35 -11.70 3.64
N GLN A 138 -3.05 -11.52 3.35
CA GLN A 138 -2.20 -12.55 2.75
C GLN A 138 -2.06 -13.78 3.65
N LYS A 139 -2.01 -13.59 4.98
CA LYS A 139 -1.96 -14.69 5.94
C LYS A 139 -3.24 -15.53 5.93
N ARG A 140 -4.39 -14.94 5.63
CA ARG A 140 -5.71 -15.61 5.66
C ARG A 140 -6.22 -16.06 4.30
N ASP A 141 -5.74 -15.49 3.22
CA ASP A 141 -6.09 -15.85 1.84
C ASP A 141 -4.86 -16.42 1.12
N PRO A 142 -4.70 -17.76 1.09
CA PRO A 142 -3.59 -18.41 0.38
C PRO A 142 -3.54 -18.07 -1.11
N ALA A 143 -4.70 -17.85 -1.75
CA ALA A 143 -4.76 -17.46 -3.16
C ALA A 143 -4.20 -16.05 -3.36
N LEU A 144 -4.54 -15.11 -2.46
CA LEU A 144 -3.99 -13.76 -2.48
C LEU A 144 -2.47 -13.78 -2.25
N ARG A 145 -2.00 -14.56 -1.26
CA ARG A 145 -0.57 -14.72 -0.98
C ARG A 145 0.19 -15.28 -2.18
N THR A 146 -0.35 -16.33 -2.82
CA THR A 146 0.27 -16.92 -4.02
C THR A 146 0.31 -15.94 -5.17
N ALA A 147 -0.80 -15.24 -5.45
CA ALA A 147 -0.89 -14.28 -6.54
C ALA A 147 0.01 -13.04 -6.35
N SER A 148 0.32 -12.69 -5.11
CA SER A 148 1.16 -11.53 -4.80
C SER A 148 2.63 -11.87 -4.56
N ARG A 149 3.04 -13.15 -4.70
CA ARG A 149 4.40 -13.61 -4.38
C ARG A 149 5.48 -12.89 -5.19
N ASP A 150 5.22 -12.68 -6.46
CA ASP A 150 6.20 -12.14 -7.40
C ASP A 150 6.12 -10.62 -7.52
N TRP A 151 5.24 -9.99 -6.72
CA TRP A 151 5.09 -8.55 -6.70
C TRP A 151 5.95 -7.93 -5.61
N ARG A 152 6.61 -6.82 -5.94
CA ARG A 152 7.32 -5.99 -4.96
C ARG A 152 6.37 -4.95 -4.39
N PHE A 153 6.58 -4.60 -3.12
CA PHE A 153 5.77 -3.60 -2.43
C PHE A 153 6.68 -2.52 -1.86
N ILE A 154 6.34 -1.28 -2.12
CA ILE A 154 7.04 -0.11 -1.57
C ILE A 154 6.05 0.72 -0.79
N LYS A 155 6.39 1.04 0.46
CA LYS A 155 5.62 1.99 1.26
C LYS A 155 5.93 3.41 0.81
N PHE A 156 4.95 4.31 0.79
CA PHE A 156 5.13 5.70 0.40
C PHE A 156 6.30 6.38 1.13
N ARG A 157 6.47 6.08 2.43
CA ARG A 157 7.60 6.62 3.20
C ARG A 157 8.96 6.24 2.62
N LEU A 158 9.14 4.99 2.15
CA LEU A 158 10.39 4.56 1.54
C LEU A 158 10.64 5.31 0.23
N LEU A 159 9.60 5.51 -0.59
CA LEU A 159 9.76 6.28 -1.82
C LEU A 159 10.15 7.74 -1.55
N ARG A 160 9.59 8.37 -0.49
CA ARG A 160 10.02 9.71 -0.04
C ARG A 160 11.50 9.71 0.33
N THR A 161 11.93 8.76 1.15
CA THR A 161 13.35 8.63 1.53
C THR A 161 14.25 8.46 0.30
N LEU A 162 13.84 7.64 -0.68
CA LEU A 162 14.59 7.47 -1.93
C LEU A 162 14.63 8.76 -2.76
N GLY A 163 13.56 9.53 -2.75
CA GLY A 163 13.50 10.85 -3.38
C GLY A 163 14.52 11.85 -2.81
N GLU A 164 14.84 11.74 -1.52
CA GLU A 164 15.81 12.60 -0.83
C GLU A 164 17.27 12.23 -1.10
N ILE A 165 17.56 11.05 -1.70
CA ILE A 165 18.93 10.64 -2.04
C ILE A 165 19.42 11.38 -3.29
N PRO A 166 20.39 12.30 -3.19
CA PRO A 166 20.80 13.12 -4.34
C PRO A 166 21.42 12.34 -5.48
N LEU A 167 22.21 11.30 -5.16
CA LEU A 167 22.95 10.48 -6.11
C LEU A 167 22.46 9.03 -6.09
N ILE A 168 21.14 8.86 -6.32
CA ILE A 168 20.57 7.53 -6.48
C ILE A 168 21.07 6.90 -7.79
N ASN A 169 21.40 5.62 -7.75
CA ASN A 169 21.75 4.82 -8.92
C ASN A 169 20.94 3.51 -8.96
N ALA A 170 21.02 2.78 -10.06
CA ALA A 170 20.25 1.56 -10.25
C ALA A 170 20.52 0.49 -9.18
N GLN A 171 21.78 0.36 -8.72
CA GLN A 171 22.13 -0.58 -7.65
C GLN A 171 21.49 -0.15 -6.32
N THR A 172 21.64 1.13 -5.93
CA THR A 172 21.01 1.69 -4.71
C THR A 172 19.51 1.52 -4.76
N TRP A 173 18.88 1.75 -5.91
CA TRP A 173 17.44 1.54 -6.10
C TRP A 173 17.06 0.09 -5.81
N GLU A 174 17.71 -0.88 -6.45
CA GLU A 174 17.41 -2.31 -6.27
C GLU A 174 17.63 -2.80 -4.81
N GLU A 175 18.68 -2.35 -4.16
CA GLU A 175 18.96 -2.67 -2.76
C GLU A 175 17.89 -2.12 -1.81
N GLN A 176 17.42 -0.90 -2.07
CA GLN A 176 16.50 -0.21 -1.18
C GLN A 176 15.04 -0.65 -1.35
N ILE A 177 14.58 -0.96 -2.56
CA ILE A 177 13.18 -1.39 -2.77
C ILE A 177 12.81 -2.68 -2.04
N GLY A 178 13.81 -3.49 -1.64
CA GLY A 178 13.63 -4.69 -0.81
C GLY A 178 13.77 -4.46 0.70
N SER A 179 14.18 -3.25 1.13
CA SER A 179 14.57 -3.00 2.52
C SER A 179 13.42 -2.79 3.51
N ASP A 180 12.22 -2.47 3.04
CA ASP A 180 11.04 -2.19 3.88
C ASP A 180 9.86 -3.14 3.52
N PRO A 181 9.93 -4.43 3.90
CA PRO A 181 8.93 -5.43 3.53
C PRO A 181 7.56 -5.10 4.14
N ILE A 182 6.50 -5.68 3.55
CA ILE A 182 5.12 -5.56 4.07
C ILE A 182 5.02 -6.12 5.48
N GLU A 183 5.63 -7.28 5.71
CA GLU A 183 5.76 -7.90 7.03
C GLU A 183 6.92 -7.22 7.77
N GLY A 184 6.68 -6.02 8.26
CA GLY A 184 7.57 -5.39 9.25
C GLY A 184 7.37 -6.04 10.62
N PRO A 185 8.33 -5.91 11.56
CA PRO A 185 8.11 -6.34 12.93
C PRO A 185 6.82 -5.68 13.43
N PRO A 186 6.00 -6.39 14.24
CA PRO A 186 4.75 -5.85 14.76
C PRO A 186 5.08 -4.51 15.45
N SER A 187 4.55 -3.44 14.88
CA SER A 187 4.72 -2.11 15.43
C SER A 187 4.06 -2.09 16.82
N GLY A 188 4.87 -2.01 17.88
CA GLY A 188 4.38 -1.61 19.18
C GLY A 188 4.32 -2.64 20.29
N GLN A 189 5.16 -3.67 20.29
CA GLN A 189 5.60 -4.23 21.57
C GLN A 189 7.04 -3.73 21.85
N LEU A 190 7.13 -2.55 22.43
CA LEU A 190 8.22 -2.27 23.34
C LEU A 190 8.17 -3.36 24.42
N MET A 191 9.02 -4.37 24.30
CA MET A 191 9.36 -5.23 25.42
C MET A 191 9.98 -4.30 26.46
N MET A 192 9.17 -3.87 27.42
CA MET A 192 9.71 -3.34 28.66
C MET A 192 10.38 -4.53 29.37
N PHE A 193 11.71 -4.52 29.36
CA PHE A 193 12.53 -5.25 30.31
C PHE A 193 12.68 -4.43 31.55
#